data_2bc76c62ac3609df54294ed7fc32830f
#
_entry.id   2bc76c62ac3609df54294ed7fc32830f
#
_cell.length_a   1.000
_cell.length_b   1.000
_cell.length_c   1.000
_cell.angle_alpha   90.00
_cell.angle_beta   90.00
_cell.angle_gamma   90.00
#
_symmetry.space_group_name_H-M   'P 1'
#
loop_
_entity.id
_entity.type
_entity.pdbx_description
1 polymer ?
#
loop_
_entity_poly.entity_id
_entity_poly.type
_entity_poly.pdbx_seq_one_letter_code
_entity_poly.pdbx_strand_id
1 'polypeptide(L)'
;MNKIFGIDLGTTYSCISYIDEYGRPVVVPNAENERITPSVVFFDGDNVIVGDVAKENSKMYPEDVVAFVKRAMGDENFYFEHEGKAYHPEEISSFILRKLVGDAENILGEKIEDVVITCPAYFGINEREATKLSGEIAGLNVKGILNEPTAAALSYGMDSEENKVVLVYDLGGGTFDITMIDINKDSIKVICTGGDHNLGGKDWDDALIAYMANQYRGITGKEEDILEDKETCQELQLLAEKVKKTLSQREKAPISINYEGERAKIEITREKFDELTYDLLQRTVNLTDEMLEEAKKKNYNSFDEMLLVGGSSRMPQVEKIIKDRYGIEPKIFDPDEAVSKGAALYGWKLSVNDELINRISMETGQTPENVKQNIDENKIEENIVEKAAKQVADDTGYTLSAVKASNVRVVNVVSKSFGVVTYNNEGKEVIYNLILKNSEVPAEFTERFGTHEENQDNVLIRVVEDELNDRVIDLDYGKEIGQVELMLPENLPANSPIDITFKLNEEGRLEITGVEAVEKREVKTAIDTSSVIKGKELEEAKERSKNIEVS
;
A
#
# COMPACT_ATOMS: atom_id res chain seq x y z
N MET A 1 -10.75 10.47 -23.74
CA MET A 1 -10.55 10.05 -22.34
C MET A 1 -9.30 9.17 -22.30
N ASN A 2 -8.34 9.48 -21.45
CA ASN A 2 -7.14 8.64 -21.30
C ASN A 2 -7.49 7.40 -20.47
N LYS A 3 -7.00 6.22 -20.90
CA LYS A 3 -7.09 5.02 -20.07
C LYS A 3 -6.15 5.16 -18.88
N ILE A 4 -6.62 4.84 -17.70
CA ILE A 4 -5.82 4.74 -16.49
C ILE A 4 -5.73 3.27 -16.12
N PHE A 5 -4.51 2.75 -16.01
CA PHE A 5 -4.26 1.36 -15.65
C PHE A 5 -4.15 1.21 -14.14
N GLY A 6 -4.56 0.08 -13.61
CA GLY A 6 -4.40 -0.27 -12.20
C GLY A 6 -3.25 -1.24 -12.02
N ILE A 7 -2.31 -0.91 -11.14
CA ILE A 7 -1.16 -1.76 -10.83
C ILE A 7 -1.22 -2.16 -9.35
N ASP A 8 -1.21 -3.46 -9.11
CA ASP A 8 -0.87 -4.02 -7.81
C ASP A 8 0.64 -4.23 -7.76
N LEU A 9 1.34 -3.36 -7.03
CA LEU A 9 2.76 -3.48 -6.76
C LEU A 9 2.94 -4.33 -5.49
N GLY A 10 2.89 -5.66 -5.62
CA GLY A 10 2.94 -6.58 -4.49
C GLY A 10 4.36 -6.88 -3.99
N THR A 11 4.48 -7.37 -2.76
CA THR A 11 5.77 -7.75 -2.16
C THR A 11 6.42 -8.94 -2.87
N THR A 12 5.62 -9.91 -3.32
CA THR A 12 6.08 -11.14 -3.97
C THR A 12 5.68 -11.25 -5.42
N TYR A 13 4.51 -10.75 -5.78
CA TYR A 13 3.96 -10.75 -7.13
C TYR A 13 3.27 -9.44 -7.40
N SER A 14 3.37 -8.95 -8.61
CA SER A 14 2.72 -7.73 -9.09
C SER A 14 1.85 -8.03 -10.31
N CYS A 15 0.84 -7.18 -10.54
CA CYS A 15 -0.18 -7.39 -11.55
C CYS A 15 -0.65 -6.06 -12.14
N ILE A 16 -0.97 -6.02 -13.44
CA ILE A 16 -1.51 -4.85 -14.12
C ILE A 16 -2.85 -5.15 -14.77
N SER A 17 -3.80 -4.23 -14.61
CA SER A 17 -5.17 -4.35 -15.12
C SER A 17 -5.64 -3.06 -15.79
N TYR A 18 -6.65 -3.18 -16.66
CA TYR A 18 -7.35 -2.05 -17.26
C TYR A 18 -8.85 -2.33 -17.37
N ILE A 19 -9.64 -1.32 -17.71
CA ILE A 19 -11.07 -1.48 -17.98
C ILE A 19 -11.29 -1.62 -19.48
N ASP A 20 -11.94 -2.73 -19.90
CA ASP A 20 -12.27 -2.99 -21.30
C ASP A 20 -13.41 -2.10 -21.81
N GLU A 21 -13.72 -2.20 -23.08
CA GLU A 21 -14.79 -1.46 -23.75
C GLU A 21 -16.20 -1.76 -23.19
N TYR A 22 -16.34 -2.88 -22.45
CA TYR A 22 -17.58 -3.28 -21.77
C TYR A 22 -17.67 -2.80 -20.32
N GLY A 23 -16.67 -2.06 -19.83
CA GLY A 23 -16.61 -1.59 -18.45
C GLY A 23 -16.13 -2.65 -17.44
N ARG A 24 -15.48 -3.73 -17.90
CA ARG A 24 -15.03 -4.84 -17.05
C ARG A 24 -13.52 -4.75 -16.80
N PRO A 25 -13.07 -5.04 -15.58
CA PRO A 25 -11.64 -5.10 -15.27
C PRO A 25 -10.99 -6.36 -15.90
N VAL A 26 -9.90 -6.15 -16.60
CA VAL A 26 -9.14 -7.20 -17.30
C VAL A 26 -7.68 -7.12 -16.89
N VAL A 27 -7.12 -8.23 -16.44
CA VAL A 27 -5.68 -8.38 -16.18
C VAL A 27 -4.95 -8.54 -17.51
N VAL A 28 -3.86 -7.79 -17.69
CA VAL A 28 -2.96 -7.97 -18.81
C VAL A 28 -1.90 -9.00 -18.40
N PRO A 29 -1.74 -10.12 -19.12
CA PRO A 29 -0.69 -11.08 -18.82
C PRO A 29 0.71 -10.47 -19.09
N ASN A 30 1.74 -11.06 -18.53
CA ASN A 30 3.13 -10.71 -18.85
C ASN A 30 3.62 -11.38 -20.16
N ALA A 31 4.88 -11.17 -20.53
CA ALA A 31 5.48 -11.74 -21.73
C ALA A 31 5.50 -13.29 -21.71
N GLU A 32 5.52 -13.90 -20.54
CA GLU A 32 5.46 -15.35 -20.31
C GLU A 32 4.02 -15.91 -20.35
N ASN A 33 3.02 -15.04 -20.62
CA ASN A 33 1.58 -15.33 -20.60
C ASN A 33 1.04 -15.73 -19.22
N GLU A 34 1.71 -15.26 -18.14
CA GLU A 34 1.25 -15.38 -16.76
C GLU A 34 0.52 -14.10 -16.34
N ARG A 35 -0.47 -14.21 -15.47
CA ARG A 35 -1.32 -13.08 -15.04
C ARG A 35 -0.70 -12.25 -13.92
N ILE A 36 0.31 -12.79 -13.26
CA ILE A 36 1.09 -12.18 -12.20
C ILE A 36 2.59 -12.30 -12.51
N THR A 37 3.35 -11.30 -12.12
CA THR A 37 4.81 -11.25 -12.34
C THR A 37 5.51 -11.25 -10.99
N PRO A 38 6.48 -12.13 -10.72
CA PRO A 38 7.27 -12.06 -9.49
C PRO A 38 7.93 -10.70 -9.31
N SER A 39 7.80 -10.11 -8.13
CA SER A 39 8.44 -8.84 -7.75
C SER A 39 9.90 -9.07 -7.36
N VAL A 40 10.66 -9.66 -8.28
CA VAL A 40 12.08 -10.00 -8.11
C VAL A 40 12.87 -9.35 -9.22
N VAL A 41 13.98 -8.73 -8.86
CA VAL A 41 14.86 -7.96 -9.75
C VAL A 41 16.25 -8.58 -9.73
N PHE A 42 16.77 -8.93 -10.88
CA PHE A 42 18.13 -9.42 -11.08
C PHE A 42 18.93 -8.40 -11.89
N PHE A 43 20.04 -7.96 -11.35
CA PHE A 43 20.99 -7.06 -12.00
C PHE A 43 22.01 -7.91 -12.77
N ASP A 44 21.94 -7.88 -14.10
CA ASP A 44 22.82 -8.62 -15.01
C ASP A 44 23.71 -7.64 -15.77
N GLY A 45 24.79 -7.21 -15.12
CA GLY A 45 25.67 -6.15 -15.61
C GLY A 45 24.91 -4.83 -15.79
N ASP A 46 24.92 -4.29 -17.02
CA ASP A 46 24.20 -3.04 -17.35
C ASP A 46 22.68 -3.22 -17.58
N ASN A 47 22.15 -4.45 -17.48
CA ASN A 47 20.74 -4.76 -17.72
C ASN A 47 20.06 -5.19 -16.42
N VAL A 48 18.73 -5.08 -16.42
CA VAL A 48 17.88 -5.55 -15.32
C VAL A 48 16.83 -6.52 -15.86
N ILE A 49 16.75 -7.67 -15.21
CA ILE A 49 15.76 -8.71 -15.51
C ILE A 49 14.76 -8.75 -14.36
N VAL A 50 13.46 -8.81 -14.66
CA VAL A 50 12.39 -8.85 -13.67
C VAL A 50 11.48 -10.04 -13.89
N GLY A 51 10.99 -10.65 -12.81
CA GLY A 51 10.01 -11.71 -12.88
C GLY A 51 10.60 -13.12 -12.67
N ASP A 52 10.06 -14.11 -13.38
CA ASP A 52 10.40 -15.52 -13.14
C ASP A 52 11.87 -15.83 -13.43
N VAL A 53 12.43 -15.26 -14.48
CA VAL A 53 13.85 -15.43 -14.83
C VAL A 53 14.75 -14.87 -13.71
N ALA A 54 14.43 -13.68 -13.16
CA ALA A 54 15.15 -13.11 -12.03
C ALA A 54 15.06 -14.02 -10.80
N LYS A 55 13.86 -14.52 -10.52
CA LYS A 55 13.60 -15.42 -9.39
C LYS A 55 14.38 -16.74 -9.49
N GLU A 56 14.47 -17.32 -10.67
CA GLU A 56 15.24 -18.55 -10.90
C GLU A 56 16.74 -18.33 -10.78
N ASN A 57 17.25 -17.15 -11.20
CA ASN A 57 18.65 -16.78 -11.11
C ASN A 57 19.12 -16.48 -9.69
N SER A 58 18.21 -16.25 -8.73
CA SER A 58 18.58 -15.97 -7.33
C SER A 58 19.48 -17.04 -6.69
N LYS A 59 19.40 -18.31 -7.15
CA LYS A 59 20.24 -19.40 -6.66
C LYS A 59 21.70 -19.25 -7.07
N MET A 60 21.93 -18.79 -8.32
CA MET A 60 23.28 -18.69 -8.88
C MET A 60 23.93 -17.34 -8.62
N TYR A 61 23.12 -16.30 -8.47
CA TYR A 61 23.55 -14.92 -8.32
C TYR A 61 22.86 -14.25 -7.12
N PRO A 62 23.01 -14.82 -5.89
CA PRO A 62 22.27 -14.34 -4.72
C PRO A 62 22.65 -12.91 -4.31
N GLU A 63 23.80 -12.41 -4.74
CA GLU A 63 24.26 -11.04 -4.44
C GLU A 63 23.75 -10.02 -5.46
N ASP A 64 23.27 -10.45 -6.62
CA ASP A 64 22.77 -9.57 -7.69
C ASP A 64 21.24 -9.61 -7.83
N VAL A 65 20.55 -10.35 -6.96
CA VAL A 65 19.09 -10.49 -6.98
C VAL A 65 18.46 -9.86 -5.75
N VAL A 66 17.45 -9.01 -5.97
CA VAL A 66 16.65 -8.37 -4.93
C VAL A 66 15.22 -8.88 -4.98
N ALA A 67 14.71 -9.35 -3.84
CA ALA A 67 13.33 -9.72 -3.63
C ALA A 67 12.78 -9.01 -2.39
N PHE A 68 11.45 -8.94 -2.25
CA PHE A 68 10.75 -8.34 -1.10
C PHE A 68 11.04 -6.85 -0.87
N VAL A 69 11.51 -6.12 -1.89
CA VAL A 69 11.89 -4.71 -1.78
C VAL A 69 10.78 -3.82 -1.22
N LYS A 70 9.51 -4.17 -1.43
CA LYS A 70 8.36 -3.44 -0.90
C LYS A 70 8.38 -3.31 0.63
N ARG A 71 8.98 -4.27 1.37
CA ARG A 71 9.16 -4.17 2.83
C ARG A 71 10.15 -3.08 3.26
N ALA A 72 11.01 -2.64 2.34
CA ALA A 72 11.97 -1.58 2.58
C ALA A 72 11.49 -0.20 2.08
N MET A 73 10.27 -0.10 1.50
CA MET A 73 9.74 1.19 1.05
C MET A 73 9.68 2.18 2.21
N GLY A 74 10.19 3.40 1.99
CA GLY A 74 10.26 4.44 3.01
C GLY A 74 11.34 4.24 4.08
N ASP A 75 12.24 3.27 3.93
CA ASP A 75 13.43 3.11 4.78
C ASP A 75 14.63 3.83 4.15
N GLU A 76 15.01 4.95 4.73
CA GLU A 76 16.15 5.78 4.28
C GLU A 76 17.51 5.08 4.39
N ASN A 77 17.62 4.01 5.18
CA ASN A 77 18.85 3.27 5.40
C ASN A 77 19.00 2.07 4.47
N PHE A 78 17.94 1.68 3.79
CA PHE A 78 18.00 0.58 2.83
C PHE A 78 18.57 1.05 1.50
N TYR A 79 19.57 0.35 1.02
CA TYR A 79 20.04 0.41 -0.36
C TYR A 79 20.58 -0.95 -0.79
N PHE A 80 20.46 -1.22 -2.07
CA PHE A 80 21.07 -2.38 -2.71
C PHE A 80 22.27 -1.91 -3.54
N GLU A 81 23.43 -2.49 -3.31
CA GLU A 81 24.67 -2.12 -4.02
C GLU A 81 24.95 -3.11 -5.16
N HIS A 82 25.04 -2.61 -6.39
CA HIS A 82 25.48 -3.38 -7.55
C HIS A 82 26.49 -2.56 -8.34
N GLU A 83 27.68 -3.13 -8.64
CA GLU A 83 28.79 -2.49 -9.37
C GLU A 83 29.19 -1.09 -8.82
N GLY A 84 29.16 -0.93 -7.50
CA GLY A 84 29.50 0.34 -6.83
C GLY A 84 28.44 1.44 -6.97
N LYS A 85 27.23 1.10 -7.41
CA LYS A 85 26.05 1.97 -7.43
C LYS A 85 25.06 1.52 -6.36
N ALA A 86 24.53 2.46 -5.60
CA ALA A 86 23.46 2.21 -4.64
C ALA A 86 22.08 2.46 -5.29
N TYR A 87 21.18 1.52 -5.11
CA TYR A 87 19.79 1.58 -5.58
C TYR A 87 18.84 1.57 -4.39
N HIS A 88 17.98 2.57 -4.30
CA HIS A 88 16.97 2.70 -3.26
C HIS A 88 15.71 1.87 -3.57
N PRO A 89 14.84 1.59 -2.58
CA PRO A 89 13.66 0.74 -2.78
C PRO A 89 12.73 1.22 -3.90
N GLU A 90 12.51 2.53 -4.01
CA GLU A 90 11.68 3.14 -5.03
C GLU A 90 12.27 2.99 -6.44
N GLU A 91 13.60 3.02 -6.56
CA GLU A 91 14.29 2.80 -7.82
C GLU A 91 14.20 1.34 -8.28
N ILE A 92 14.42 0.40 -7.35
CA ILE A 92 14.26 -1.05 -7.62
C ILE A 92 12.81 -1.36 -7.98
N SER A 93 11.84 -0.78 -7.28
CA SER A 93 10.42 -0.94 -7.56
C SER A 93 10.04 -0.37 -8.93
N SER A 94 10.72 0.69 -9.39
CA SER A 94 10.49 1.26 -10.72
C SER A 94 10.79 0.27 -11.83
N PHE A 95 11.76 -0.63 -11.67
CA PHE A 95 12.06 -1.67 -12.65
C PHE A 95 10.93 -2.68 -12.76
N ILE A 96 10.31 -3.06 -11.63
CA ILE A 96 9.11 -3.94 -11.61
C ILE A 96 7.97 -3.27 -12.39
N LEU A 97 7.72 -1.99 -12.13
CA LEU A 97 6.68 -1.22 -12.82
C LEU A 97 6.96 -1.13 -14.33
N ARG A 98 8.21 -0.89 -14.72
CA ARG A 98 8.61 -0.85 -16.13
C ARG A 98 8.41 -2.18 -16.85
N LYS A 99 8.70 -3.30 -16.20
CA LYS A 99 8.43 -4.64 -16.75
C LYS A 99 6.94 -4.83 -16.98
N LEU A 100 6.11 -4.60 -15.96
CA LEU A 100 4.65 -4.74 -16.07
C LEU A 100 4.07 -3.89 -17.20
N VAL A 101 4.47 -2.62 -17.25
CA VAL A 101 3.97 -1.67 -18.25
C VAL A 101 4.50 -2.03 -19.64
N GLY A 102 5.78 -2.36 -19.77
CA GLY A 102 6.38 -2.73 -21.05
C GLY A 102 5.74 -3.99 -21.65
N ASP A 103 5.47 -5.01 -20.85
CA ASP A 103 4.77 -6.21 -21.29
C ASP A 103 3.33 -5.87 -21.72
N ALA A 104 2.62 -5.06 -20.95
CA ALA A 104 1.27 -4.66 -21.26
C ALA A 104 1.19 -3.81 -22.54
N GLU A 105 2.12 -2.86 -22.75
CA GLU A 105 2.23 -2.08 -23.99
C GLU A 105 2.44 -2.97 -25.20
N ASN A 106 3.32 -3.97 -25.09
CA ASN A 106 3.60 -4.91 -26.18
C ASN A 106 2.38 -5.76 -26.53
N ILE A 107 1.61 -6.20 -25.57
CA ILE A 107 0.41 -7.04 -25.77
C ILE A 107 -0.76 -6.23 -26.31
N LEU A 108 -0.99 -5.03 -25.73
CA LEU A 108 -2.13 -4.18 -26.10
C LEU A 108 -1.85 -3.35 -27.38
N GLY A 109 -0.57 -3.16 -27.74
CA GLY A 109 -0.17 -2.30 -28.86
C GLY A 109 -0.44 -0.81 -28.64
N GLU A 110 -0.56 -0.38 -27.40
CA GLU A 110 -0.80 1.02 -27.02
C GLU A 110 0.16 1.47 -25.93
N LYS A 111 0.47 2.78 -25.88
CA LYS A 111 1.31 3.40 -24.87
C LYS A 111 0.55 3.55 -23.55
N ILE A 112 1.20 3.24 -22.44
CA ILE A 112 0.64 3.37 -21.09
C ILE A 112 1.36 4.51 -20.38
N GLU A 113 0.63 5.56 -20.03
CA GLU A 113 1.19 6.75 -19.36
C GLU A 113 0.57 6.94 -17.97
N ASP A 114 -0.76 6.78 -17.84
CA ASP A 114 -1.51 7.08 -16.64
C ASP A 114 -1.80 5.80 -15.84
N VAL A 115 -1.44 5.81 -14.55
CA VAL A 115 -1.61 4.63 -13.66
C VAL A 115 -2.15 5.02 -12.29
N VAL A 116 -2.85 4.06 -11.66
CA VAL A 116 -3.09 4.02 -10.21
C VAL A 116 -2.27 2.85 -9.68
N ILE A 117 -1.48 3.09 -8.63
CA ILE A 117 -0.66 2.06 -7.97
C ILE A 117 -1.25 1.79 -6.59
N THR A 118 -1.27 0.54 -6.16
CA THR A 118 -1.76 0.18 -4.83
C THR A 118 -0.64 0.08 -3.81
N CYS A 119 -1.00 0.26 -2.57
CA CYS A 119 -0.15 0.02 -1.42
C CYS A 119 -0.95 -0.57 -0.26
N PRO A 120 -0.32 -1.24 0.71
CA PRO A 120 -0.98 -1.68 1.93
C PRO A 120 -1.70 -0.53 2.62
N ALA A 121 -2.87 -0.81 3.23
CA ALA A 121 -3.61 0.22 3.95
C ALA A 121 -2.82 0.78 5.13
N TYR A 122 -1.94 -0.03 5.70
CA TYR A 122 -1.09 0.30 6.84
C TYR A 122 0.13 1.17 6.51
N PHE A 123 0.43 1.41 5.22
CA PHE A 123 1.54 2.28 4.82
C PHE A 123 1.33 3.73 5.33
N GLY A 124 2.38 4.28 5.96
CA GLY A 124 2.47 5.68 6.35
C GLY A 124 2.80 6.62 5.17
N ILE A 125 3.08 7.87 5.48
CA ILE A 125 3.36 8.90 4.47
C ILE A 125 4.61 8.54 3.65
N ASN A 126 5.69 8.11 4.32
CA ASN A 126 6.97 7.81 3.68
C ASN A 126 6.84 6.67 2.66
N GLU A 127 6.19 5.59 3.04
CA GLU A 127 6.00 4.42 2.19
C GLU A 127 5.09 4.72 0.99
N ARG A 128 4.06 5.57 1.18
CA ARG A 128 3.17 6.03 0.10
C ARG A 128 3.88 6.94 -0.89
N GLU A 129 4.68 7.90 -0.42
CA GLU A 129 5.48 8.76 -1.27
C GLU A 129 6.55 7.96 -2.04
N ALA A 130 7.22 6.99 -1.41
CA ALA A 130 8.16 6.09 -2.08
C ALA A 130 7.45 5.24 -3.16
N THR A 131 6.24 4.76 -2.89
CA THR A 131 5.42 4.03 -3.87
C THR A 131 5.06 4.91 -5.06
N LYS A 132 4.64 6.15 -4.83
CA LYS A 132 4.35 7.12 -5.90
C LYS A 132 5.60 7.43 -6.71
N LEU A 133 6.69 7.70 -6.02
CA LEU A 133 7.97 8.04 -6.64
C LEU A 133 8.51 6.90 -7.53
N SER A 134 8.29 5.63 -7.14
CA SER A 134 8.66 4.49 -7.98
C SER A 134 7.98 4.52 -9.35
N GLY A 135 6.70 4.93 -9.40
CA GLY A 135 5.97 5.16 -10.64
C GLY A 135 6.54 6.31 -11.47
N GLU A 136 6.89 7.43 -10.83
CA GLU A 136 7.48 8.59 -11.48
C GLU A 136 8.88 8.29 -12.03
N ILE A 137 9.71 7.50 -11.31
CA ILE A 137 11.02 7.02 -11.78
C ILE A 137 10.85 6.08 -12.97
N ALA A 138 9.79 5.26 -12.99
CA ALA A 138 9.44 4.41 -14.13
C ALA A 138 8.95 5.22 -15.36
N GLY A 139 8.79 6.55 -15.24
CA GLY A 139 8.29 7.43 -16.30
C GLY A 139 6.78 7.46 -16.43
N LEU A 140 6.05 7.00 -15.41
CA LEU A 140 4.60 6.93 -15.37
C LEU A 140 3.99 8.17 -14.68
N ASN A 141 2.79 8.51 -15.09
CA ASN A 141 1.99 9.56 -14.48
C ASN A 141 1.05 8.92 -13.44
N VAL A 142 1.46 8.94 -12.18
CA VAL A 142 0.70 8.33 -11.08
C VAL A 142 -0.48 9.22 -10.71
N LYS A 143 -1.69 8.78 -11.08
CA LYS A 143 -2.96 9.50 -10.83
C LYS A 143 -3.49 9.31 -9.43
N GLY A 144 -3.02 8.30 -8.70
CA GLY A 144 -3.38 8.05 -7.31
C GLY A 144 -2.68 6.84 -6.73
N ILE A 145 -2.58 6.86 -5.41
CA ILE A 145 -2.17 5.71 -4.59
C ILE A 145 -3.41 5.21 -3.85
N LEU A 146 -3.75 3.93 -4.08
CA LEU A 146 -4.97 3.33 -3.52
C LEU A 146 -4.62 2.22 -2.54
N ASN A 147 -5.35 2.14 -1.41
CA ASN A 147 -5.17 1.06 -0.45
C ASN A 147 -5.61 -0.29 -1.06
N GLU A 148 -4.79 -1.33 -0.92
CA GLU A 148 -5.05 -2.69 -1.42
C GLU A 148 -6.42 -3.23 -1.01
N PRO A 149 -6.84 -3.20 0.29
CA PRO A 149 -8.15 -3.68 0.67
C PRO A 149 -9.30 -2.83 0.11
N THR A 150 -9.09 -1.53 -0.10
CA THR A 150 -10.08 -0.67 -0.78
C THR A 150 -10.20 -1.04 -2.25
N ALA A 151 -9.10 -1.33 -2.92
CA ALA A 151 -9.10 -1.84 -4.29
C ALA A 151 -9.84 -3.18 -4.39
N ALA A 152 -9.54 -4.12 -3.50
CA ALA A 152 -10.22 -5.42 -3.45
C ALA A 152 -11.74 -5.25 -3.24
N ALA A 153 -12.15 -4.35 -2.34
CA ALA A 153 -13.56 -4.05 -2.09
C ALA A 153 -14.25 -3.39 -3.29
N LEU A 154 -13.55 -2.50 -4.02
CA LEU A 154 -14.05 -1.94 -5.29
C LEU A 154 -14.32 -3.04 -6.32
N SER A 155 -13.36 -3.96 -6.48
CA SER A 155 -13.51 -5.10 -7.37
C SER A 155 -14.67 -6.02 -6.97
N TYR A 156 -14.87 -6.22 -5.66
CA TYR A 156 -15.95 -7.04 -5.12
C TYR A 156 -17.32 -6.35 -5.20
N GLY A 157 -17.37 -5.05 -4.89
CA GLY A 157 -18.62 -4.30 -4.75
C GLY A 157 -19.32 -3.97 -6.09
N MET A 158 -18.62 -4.09 -7.22
CA MET A 158 -19.21 -3.76 -8.53
C MET A 158 -20.44 -4.59 -8.89
N ASP A 159 -20.54 -5.81 -8.39
CA ASP A 159 -21.65 -6.73 -8.68
C ASP A 159 -22.70 -6.78 -7.56
N SER A 160 -22.54 -5.97 -6.49
CA SER A 160 -23.43 -6.02 -5.33
C SER A 160 -24.45 -4.87 -5.34
N GLU A 161 -25.73 -5.21 -5.42
CA GLU A 161 -26.84 -4.26 -5.21
C GLU A 161 -27.23 -4.10 -3.73
N GLU A 162 -26.61 -4.86 -2.83
CA GLU A 162 -26.94 -4.92 -1.41
C GLU A 162 -25.94 -4.12 -0.56
N ASN A 163 -26.45 -3.43 0.46
CA ASN A 163 -25.60 -2.81 1.48
C ASN A 163 -24.99 -3.88 2.35
N LYS A 164 -23.66 -3.87 2.51
CA LYS A 164 -22.92 -4.88 3.27
C LYS A 164 -21.76 -4.25 4.03
N VAL A 165 -21.52 -4.74 5.23
CA VAL A 165 -20.27 -4.50 5.96
C VAL A 165 -19.35 -5.69 5.71
N VAL A 166 -18.24 -5.44 5.05
CA VAL A 166 -17.29 -6.47 4.62
C VAL A 166 -15.99 -6.32 5.40
N LEU A 167 -15.44 -7.43 5.83
CA LEU A 167 -14.11 -7.50 6.41
C LEU A 167 -13.15 -8.04 5.36
N VAL A 168 -12.19 -7.24 4.92
CA VAL A 168 -11.13 -7.66 3.99
C VAL A 168 -9.93 -8.11 4.81
N TYR A 169 -9.60 -9.39 4.74
CA TYR A 169 -8.45 -10.04 5.36
C TYR A 169 -7.43 -10.31 4.25
N ASP A 170 -6.45 -9.44 4.13
CA ASP A 170 -5.42 -9.51 3.10
C ASP A 170 -4.12 -10.03 3.71
N LEU A 171 -3.83 -11.32 3.52
CA LEU A 171 -2.56 -11.94 3.86
C LEU A 171 -1.75 -12.15 2.59
N GLY A 172 -0.94 -11.16 2.29
CA GLY A 172 -0.05 -11.14 1.14
C GLY A 172 1.24 -11.95 1.34
N GLY A 173 2.21 -11.73 0.47
CA GLY A 173 3.54 -12.36 0.60
C GLY A 173 4.42 -11.68 1.65
N GLY A 174 4.21 -10.40 1.90
CA GLY A 174 5.06 -9.60 2.79
C GLY A 174 4.33 -8.86 3.90
N THR A 175 3.05 -8.58 3.71
CA THR A 175 2.24 -7.75 4.60
C THR A 175 0.94 -8.47 4.98
N PHE A 176 0.37 -8.05 6.10
CA PHE A 176 -0.97 -8.40 6.53
C PHE A 176 -1.78 -7.13 6.76
N ASP A 177 -2.90 -7.01 6.08
CA ASP A 177 -3.88 -5.95 6.26
C ASP A 177 -5.24 -6.54 6.63
N ILE A 178 -5.93 -5.90 7.59
CA ILE A 178 -7.29 -6.19 7.97
C ILE A 178 -8.11 -4.91 7.96
N THR A 179 -9.15 -4.85 7.15
CA THR A 179 -9.91 -3.61 6.91
C THR A 179 -11.40 -3.87 6.92
N MET A 180 -12.14 -3.12 7.73
CA MET A 180 -13.60 -3.11 7.70
C MET A 180 -14.11 -2.04 6.75
N ILE A 181 -14.99 -2.44 5.84
CA ILE A 181 -15.51 -1.59 4.77
C ILE A 181 -17.03 -1.69 4.74
N ASP A 182 -17.70 -0.55 4.73
CA ASP A 182 -19.13 -0.42 4.49
C ASP A 182 -19.35 -0.14 3.00
N ILE A 183 -19.94 -1.10 2.32
CA ILE A 183 -20.26 -1.04 0.89
C ILE A 183 -21.76 -0.80 0.75
N ASN A 184 -22.11 0.30 0.12
CA ASN A 184 -23.48 0.59 -0.23
C ASN A 184 -23.57 1.09 -1.69
N LYS A 185 -24.77 1.28 -2.18
CA LYS A 185 -25.02 1.68 -3.57
C LYS A 185 -24.27 2.95 -4.01
N ASP A 186 -24.08 3.89 -3.09
CA ASP A 186 -23.57 5.23 -3.40
C ASP A 186 -22.15 5.45 -2.89
N SER A 187 -21.63 4.55 -2.02
CA SER A 187 -20.30 4.71 -1.42
C SER A 187 -19.64 3.39 -1.00
N ILE A 188 -18.33 3.40 -1.03
CA ILE A 188 -17.44 2.42 -0.41
C ILE A 188 -16.67 3.17 0.66
N LYS A 189 -16.97 2.87 1.92
CA LYS A 189 -16.41 3.59 3.06
C LYS A 189 -15.56 2.66 3.92
N VAL A 190 -14.28 2.97 4.02
CA VAL A 190 -13.39 2.35 5.00
C VAL A 190 -13.78 2.85 6.39
N ILE A 191 -14.05 1.93 7.30
CA ILE A 191 -14.44 2.23 8.69
C ILE A 191 -13.22 2.30 9.58
N CYS A 192 -12.39 1.27 9.52
CA CYS A 192 -11.12 1.19 10.21
C CYS A 192 -10.22 0.16 9.52
N THR A 193 -8.92 0.31 9.75
CA THR A 193 -7.90 -0.59 9.23
C THR A 193 -6.89 -0.90 10.33
N GLY A 194 -6.28 -2.08 10.25
CA GLY A 194 -5.16 -2.52 11.05
C GLY A 194 -4.26 -3.41 10.20
N GLY A 195 -3.10 -3.78 10.71
CA GLY A 195 -2.21 -4.64 9.94
C GLY A 195 -0.78 -4.60 10.45
N ASP A 196 0.10 -5.23 9.70
CA ASP A 196 1.51 -5.37 9.99
C ASP A 196 2.30 -5.50 8.70
N HIS A 197 3.20 -4.56 8.46
CA HIS A 197 4.02 -4.52 7.24
C HIS A 197 5.15 -5.56 7.21
N ASN A 198 5.38 -6.27 8.31
CA ASN A 198 6.36 -7.34 8.45
C ASN A 198 5.71 -8.69 8.84
N LEU A 199 4.47 -8.93 8.37
CA LEU A 199 3.76 -10.18 8.57
C LEU A 199 3.14 -10.63 7.25
N GLY A 200 3.67 -11.69 6.65
CA GLY A 200 3.17 -12.21 5.37
C GLY A 200 3.77 -13.56 5.04
N GLY A 201 3.47 -14.09 3.88
CA GLY A 201 3.87 -15.43 3.44
C GLY A 201 5.38 -15.72 3.54
N LYS A 202 6.22 -14.67 3.47
CA LYS A 202 7.67 -14.76 3.68
C LYS A 202 8.00 -15.27 5.09
N ASP A 203 7.27 -14.84 6.12
CA ASP A 203 7.54 -15.23 7.49
C ASP A 203 7.19 -16.71 7.72
N TRP A 204 6.14 -17.22 7.02
CA TRP A 204 5.85 -18.66 6.94
C TRP A 204 6.94 -19.44 6.23
N ASP A 205 7.51 -18.88 5.15
CA ASP A 205 8.65 -19.48 4.45
C ASP A 205 9.89 -19.50 5.35
N ASP A 206 10.18 -18.43 6.09
CA ASP A 206 11.32 -18.35 7.02
C ASP A 206 11.22 -19.42 8.12
N ALA A 207 10.01 -19.67 8.65
CA ALA A 207 9.78 -20.75 9.60
C ALA A 207 10.06 -22.15 9.01
N LEU A 208 9.69 -22.36 7.73
CA LEU A 208 10.03 -23.59 7.00
C LEU A 208 11.52 -23.71 6.75
N ILE A 209 12.20 -22.63 6.37
CA ILE A 209 13.66 -22.60 6.12
C ILE A 209 14.40 -23.02 7.38
N ALA A 210 14.08 -22.39 8.52
CA ALA A 210 14.66 -22.73 9.82
C ALA A 210 14.44 -24.20 10.18
N TYR A 211 13.23 -24.72 9.97
CA TYR A 211 12.92 -26.11 10.20
C TYR A 211 13.71 -27.05 9.29
N MET A 212 13.77 -26.74 7.97
CA MET A 212 14.50 -27.55 6.99
C MET A 212 16.00 -27.61 7.29
N ALA A 213 16.63 -26.48 7.66
CA ALA A 213 18.03 -26.44 8.06
C ALA A 213 18.30 -27.27 9.32
N ASN A 214 17.43 -27.20 10.33
CA ASN A 214 17.54 -28.01 11.54
C ASN A 214 17.37 -29.52 11.25
N GLN A 215 16.43 -29.91 10.37
CA GLN A 215 16.27 -31.31 9.97
C GLN A 215 17.47 -31.82 9.19
N TYR A 216 18.04 -31.00 8.29
CA TYR A 216 19.26 -31.32 7.56
C TYR A 216 20.40 -31.63 8.52
N ARG A 217 20.64 -30.74 9.50
CA ARG A 217 21.67 -30.93 10.54
C ARG A 217 21.44 -32.23 11.33
N GLY A 218 20.21 -32.52 11.72
CA GLY A 218 19.85 -33.74 12.47
C GLY A 218 20.08 -35.04 11.69
N ILE A 219 19.87 -35.03 10.37
CA ILE A 219 20.02 -36.19 9.49
C ILE A 219 21.49 -36.44 9.13
N THR A 220 22.21 -35.39 8.77
CA THR A 220 23.60 -35.49 8.28
C THR A 220 24.63 -35.50 9.41
N GLY A 221 24.29 -34.97 10.60
CA GLY A 221 25.22 -34.80 11.72
C GLY A 221 26.26 -33.68 11.51
N LYS A 222 26.13 -32.87 10.44
CA LYS A 222 27.00 -31.69 10.22
C LYS A 222 26.65 -30.59 11.23
N GLU A 223 27.67 -29.96 11.81
CA GLU A 223 27.49 -28.84 12.76
C GLU A 223 27.39 -27.47 12.05
N GLU A 224 27.86 -27.39 10.80
CA GLU A 224 27.82 -26.18 9.99
C GLU A 224 26.38 -25.71 9.72
N ASP A 225 26.17 -24.41 9.79
CA ASP A 225 24.87 -23.82 9.44
C ASP A 225 24.79 -23.59 7.93
N ILE A 226 23.98 -24.41 7.25
CA ILE A 226 23.80 -24.29 5.80
C ILE A 226 23.16 -22.97 5.35
N LEU A 227 22.64 -22.17 6.29
CA LEU A 227 22.08 -20.83 6.02
C LEU A 227 23.15 -19.75 5.89
N GLU A 228 24.40 -20.02 6.29
CA GLU A 228 25.54 -19.11 6.05
C GLU A 228 25.97 -19.12 4.58
N ASP A 229 25.67 -20.20 3.85
CA ASP A 229 25.91 -20.28 2.41
C ASP A 229 24.77 -19.61 1.64
N LYS A 230 25.07 -18.52 0.92
CA LYS A 230 24.09 -17.69 0.24
C LYS A 230 23.31 -18.44 -0.84
N GLU A 231 23.98 -19.29 -1.62
CA GLU A 231 23.35 -20.10 -2.67
C GLU A 231 22.35 -21.08 -2.06
N THR A 232 22.75 -21.80 -1.02
CA THR A 232 21.87 -22.73 -0.29
C THR A 232 20.70 -22.00 0.38
N CYS A 233 20.94 -20.83 0.96
CA CYS A 233 19.90 -20.00 1.55
C CYS A 233 18.82 -19.64 0.52
N GLN A 234 19.22 -19.21 -0.68
CA GLN A 234 18.27 -18.91 -1.79
C GLN A 234 17.56 -20.16 -2.28
N GLU A 235 18.27 -21.30 -2.41
CA GLU A 235 17.62 -22.56 -2.77
C GLU A 235 16.54 -22.96 -1.75
N LEU A 236 16.84 -22.83 -0.46
CA LEU A 236 15.87 -23.12 0.62
C LEU A 236 14.70 -22.15 0.60
N GLN A 237 14.90 -20.89 0.26
CA GLN A 237 13.83 -19.91 0.14
C GLN A 237 12.84 -20.27 -0.95
N LEU A 238 13.33 -20.62 -2.15
CA LEU A 238 12.47 -21.09 -3.26
C LEU A 238 11.78 -22.42 -2.93
N LEU A 239 12.49 -23.31 -2.23
CA LEU A 239 11.94 -24.58 -1.79
C LEU A 239 10.85 -24.41 -0.74
N ALA A 240 11.02 -23.48 0.21
CA ALA A 240 10.04 -23.18 1.26
C ALA A 240 8.73 -22.67 0.66
N GLU A 241 8.78 -21.71 -0.27
CA GLU A 241 7.59 -21.23 -0.99
C GLU A 241 6.87 -22.38 -1.70
N LYS A 242 7.62 -23.25 -2.38
CA LYS A 242 7.07 -24.43 -3.04
C LYS A 242 6.43 -25.41 -2.06
N VAL A 243 7.05 -25.65 -0.92
CA VAL A 243 6.52 -26.49 0.16
C VAL A 243 5.22 -25.88 0.71
N LYS A 244 5.20 -24.59 1.03
CA LYS A 244 4.01 -23.85 1.47
C LYS A 244 2.85 -24.01 0.51
N LYS A 245 3.08 -23.76 -0.78
CA LYS A 245 2.07 -23.96 -1.85
C LYS A 245 1.61 -25.43 -1.94
N THR A 246 2.52 -26.38 -1.79
CA THR A 246 2.20 -27.81 -1.82
C THR A 246 1.33 -28.19 -0.62
N LEU A 247 1.68 -27.73 0.59
CA LEU A 247 0.95 -28.04 1.81
C LEU A 247 -0.43 -27.33 1.88
N SER A 248 -0.64 -26.28 1.10
CA SER A 248 -1.98 -25.70 0.92
C SER A 248 -2.94 -26.64 0.16
N GLN A 249 -2.40 -27.53 -0.70
CA GLN A 249 -3.20 -28.45 -1.51
C GLN A 249 -3.12 -29.92 -1.03
N ARG A 250 -2.02 -30.30 -0.37
CA ARG A 250 -1.73 -31.67 0.05
C ARG A 250 -1.36 -31.70 1.53
N GLU A 251 -1.47 -32.87 2.13
CA GLU A 251 -1.12 -33.05 3.54
C GLU A 251 0.38 -33.23 3.80
N LYS A 252 1.16 -33.53 2.74
CA LYS A 252 2.58 -33.85 2.82
C LYS A 252 3.35 -33.28 1.65
N ALA A 253 4.56 -32.82 1.92
CA ALA A 253 5.53 -32.34 0.95
C ALA A 253 6.89 -33.03 1.18
N PRO A 254 7.26 -34.04 0.35
CA PRO A 254 8.59 -34.63 0.38
C PRO A 254 9.57 -33.70 -0.34
N ILE A 255 10.71 -33.43 0.32
CA ILE A 255 11.79 -32.59 -0.22
C ILE A 255 13.15 -33.28 -0.11
N SER A 256 14.14 -32.71 -0.78
CA SER A 256 15.52 -33.14 -0.69
C SER A 256 16.43 -31.92 -0.67
N ILE A 257 17.29 -31.83 0.31
CA ILE A 257 18.31 -30.79 0.45
C ILE A 257 19.67 -31.44 0.14
N ASN A 258 20.45 -30.78 -0.71
CA ASN A 258 21.83 -31.17 -1.00
C ASN A 258 22.75 -30.01 -0.62
N TYR A 259 23.77 -30.30 0.16
CA TYR A 259 24.80 -29.33 0.52
C TYR A 259 26.15 -30.05 0.61
N GLU A 260 27.16 -29.56 -0.06
CA GLU A 260 28.53 -30.14 -0.11
C GLU A 260 28.56 -31.66 -0.38
N GLY A 261 27.70 -32.16 -1.28
CA GLY A 261 27.60 -33.55 -1.65
C GLY A 261 26.83 -34.46 -0.68
N GLU A 262 26.41 -33.94 0.49
CA GLU A 262 25.54 -34.63 1.43
C GLU A 262 24.08 -34.37 1.12
N ARG A 263 23.23 -35.39 1.24
CA ARG A 263 21.83 -35.32 0.91
C ARG A 263 20.92 -35.73 2.06
N ALA A 264 20.02 -34.84 2.44
CA ALA A 264 18.95 -35.14 3.36
C ALA A 264 17.59 -35.22 2.65
N LYS A 265 16.79 -36.25 2.96
CA LYS A 265 15.40 -36.34 2.53
C LYS A 265 14.50 -36.08 3.72
N ILE A 266 13.58 -35.14 3.57
CA ILE A 266 12.69 -34.68 4.64
C ILE A 266 11.25 -34.76 4.11
N GLU A 267 10.33 -35.26 4.92
CA GLU A 267 8.89 -35.16 4.65
C GLU A 267 8.30 -34.16 5.62
N ILE A 268 7.71 -33.08 5.10
CA ILE A 268 7.03 -32.05 5.91
C ILE A 268 5.53 -32.27 5.78
N THR A 269 4.84 -32.38 6.90
CA THR A 269 3.37 -32.52 6.93
C THR A 269 2.72 -31.16 7.14
N ARG A 270 1.46 -30.99 6.68
CA ARG A 270 0.65 -29.79 6.94
C ARG A 270 0.52 -29.54 8.45
N GLU A 271 0.27 -30.60 9.24
CA GLU A 271 0.19 -30.47 10.69
C GLU A 271 1.47 -29.89 11.31
N LYS A 272 2.65 -30.34 10.83
CA LYS A 272 3.93 -29.79 11.29
C LYS A 272 4.11 -28.34 10.84
N PHE A 273 3.70 -28.00 9.63
CA PHE A 273 3.71 -26.63 9.14
C PHE A 273 2.81 -25.72 9.97
N ASP A 274 1.58 -26.15 10.26
CA ASP A 274 0.64 -25.41 11.10
C ASP A 274 1.18 -25.20 12.52
N GLU A 275 1.87 -26.21 13.11
CA GLU A 275 2.57 -26.08 14.39
C GLU A 275 3.68 -25.02 14.35
N LEU A 276 4.53 -25.06 13.32
CA LEU A 276 5.67 -24.14 13.17
C LEU A 276 5.24 -22.67 13.00
N THR A 277 4.08 -22.46 12.43
CA THR A 277 3.58 -21.12 12.05
C THR A 277 2.40 -20.65 12.89
N TYR A 278 2.11 -21.36 13.99
CA TYR A 278 0.99 -21.05 14.86
C TYR A 278 1.03 -19.62 15.42
N ASP A 279 2.19 -19.17 15.87
CA ASP A 279 2.34 -17.82 16.45
C ASP A 279 2.14 -16.71 15.40
N LEU A 280 2.58 -16.93 14.16
CA LEU A 280 2.32 -16.02 13.05
C LEU A 280 0.83 -15.89 12.76
N LEU A 281 0.13 -17.03 12.72
CA LEU A 281 -1.33 -17.07 12.54
C LEU A 281 -2.06 -16.38 13.69
N GLN A 282 -1.65 -16.62 14.95
CA GLN A 282 -2.23 -15.93 16.11
C GLN A 282 -2.03 -14.41 16.06
N ARG A 283 -0.91 -13.94 15.54
CA ARG A 283 -0.65 -12.50 15.34
C ARG A 283 -1.69 -11.87 14.41
N THR A 284 -2.07 -12.54 13.31
CA THR A 284 -3.14 -12.05 12.43
C THR A 284 -4.50 -11.98 13.12
N VAL A 285 -4.80 -12.96 13.98
CA VAL A 285 -6.04 -12.98 14.79
C VAL A 285 -6.07 -11.82 15.78
N ASN A 286 -4.97 -11.58 16.48
CA ASN A 286 -4.88 -10.48 17.46
C ASN A 286 -5.10 -9.13 16.79
N LEU A 287 -4.44 -8.87 15.65
CA LEU A 287 -4.63 -7.64 14.86
C LEU A 287 -6.07 -7.50 14.36
N THR A 288 -6.70 -8.61 13.97
CA THR A 288 -8.12 -8.62 13.58
C THR A 288 -9.03 -8.26 14.75
N ASP A 289 -8.79 -8.85 15.93
CA ASP A 289 -9.57 -8.55 17.13
C ASP A 289 -9.41 -7.08 17.56
N GLU A 290 -8.20 -6.54 17.53
CA GLU A 290 -7.92 -5.11 17.82
C GLU A 290 -8.67 -4.19 16.86
N MET A 291 -8.64 -4.49 15.56
CA MET A 291 -9.37 -3.70 14.56
C MET A 291 -10.88 -3.78 14.77
N LEU A 292 -11.43 -4.95 15.15
CA LEU A 292 -12.85 -5.10 15.47
C LEU A 292 -13.27 -4.31 16.72
N GLU A 293 -12.39 -4.18 17.72
CA GLU A 293 -12.65 -3.30 18.88
C GLU A 293 -12.70 -1.82 18.48
N GLU A 294 -11.82 -1.37 17.57
CA GLU A 294 -11.89 -0.01 17.02
C GLU A 294 -13.18 0.21 16.20
N ALA A 295 -13.62 -0.78 15.41
CA ALA A 295 -14.87 -0.71 14.68
C ALA A 295 -16.09 -0.53 15.61
N LYS A 296 -16.11 -1.23 16.75
CA LYS A 296 -17.18 -1.10 17.76
C LYS A 296 -17.27 0.31 18.33
N LYS A 297 -16.15 1.01 18.53
CA LYS A 297 -16.14 2.42 18.96
C LYS A 297 -16.84 3.35 17.97
N LYS A 298 -16.89 2.94 16.70
CA LYS A 298 -17.59 3.62 15.60
C LYS A 298 -19.01 3.09 15.35
N ASN A 299 -19.55 2.27 16.27
CA ASN A 299 -20.87 1.64 16.22
C ASN A 299 -21.01 0.50 15.17
N TYR A 300 -19.91 -0.05 14.66
CA TYR A 300 -19.92 -1.24 13.82
C TYR A 300 -19.65 -2.48 14.70
N ASN A 301 -20.74 -3.16 15.10
CA ASN A 301 -20.68 -4.29 16.05
C ASN A 301 -20.65 -5.66 15.37
N SER A 302 -20.86 -5.70 14.07
CA SER A 302 -20.87 -6.93 13.26
C SER A 302 -20.48 -6.62 11.82
N PHE A 303 -20.14 -7.65 11.08
CA PHE A 303 -19.91 -7.60 9.64
C PHE A 303 -20.67 -8.77 8.97
N ASP A 304 -21.01 -8.61 7.69
CA ASP A 304 -21.83 -9.56 6.95
C ASP A 304 -20.98 -10.65 6.28
N GLU A 305 -19.78 -10.28 5.80
CA GLU A 305 -18.91 -11.16 5.04
C GLU A 305 -17.44 -10.91 5.38
N MET A 306 -16.60 -11.95 5.23
CA MET A 306 -15.14 -11.84 5.26
C MET A 306 -14.56 -12.29 3.93
N LEU A 307 -13.80 -11.40 3.29
CA LEU A 307 -13.09 -11.67 2.05
C LEU A 307 -11.63 -11.99 2.34
N LEU A 308 -11.16 -13.11 1.82
CA LEU A 308 -9.76 -13.49 1.84
C LEU A 308 -9.10 -13.04 0.53
N VAL A 309 -8.15 -12.13 0.66
CA VAL A 309 -7.33 -11.57 -0.40
C VAL A 309 -5.86 -11.88 -0.10
N GLY A 310 -4.99 -11.76 -1.09
CA GLY A 310 -3.58 -12.11 -0.95
C GLY A 310 -3.30 -13.62 -1.05
N GLY A 311 -2.21 -13.95 -1.72
CA GLY A 311 -1.87 -15.35 -2.06
C GLY A 311 -1.71 -16.27 -0.85
N SER A 312 -1.25 -15.73 0.30
CA SER A 312 -1.02 -16.50 1.53
C SER A 312 -2.31 -16.81 2.30
N SER A 313 -3.41 -16.11 2.03
CA SER A 313 -4.73 -16.43 2.59
C SER A 313 -5.30 -17.79 2.12
N ARG A 314 -4.70 -18.37 1.08
CA ARG A 314 -5.03 -19.72 0.57
C ARG A 314 -4.59 -20.84 1.49
N MET A 315 -3.79 -20.59 2.52
CA MET A 315 -3.37 -21.60 3.50
C MET A 315 -4.58 -22.10 4.30
N PRO A 316 -4.83 -23.43 4.37
CA PRO A 316 -6.02 -23.98 5.06
C PRO A 316 -6.14 -23.57 6.52
N GLN A 317 -5.02 -23.34 7.21
CA GLN A 317 -5.00 -22.86 8.59
C GLN A 317 -5.67 -21.49 8.75
N VAL A 318 -5.60 -20.62 7.72
CA VAL A 318 -6.23 -19.29 7.73
C VAL A 318 -7.75 -19.42 7.71
N GLU A 319 -8.29 -20.17 6.75
CA GLU A 319 -9.74 -20.42 6.68
C GLU A 319 -10.26 -21.06 7.96
N LYS A 320 -9.53 -22.06 8.48
CA LYS A 320 -9.91 -22.76 9.70
C LYS A 320 -9.99 -21.85 10.91
N ILE A 321 -8.95 -21.02 11.16
CA ILE A 321 -8.94 -20.14 12.34
C ILE A 321 -10.04 -19.09 12.28
N ILE A 322 -10.35 -18.57 11.09
CA ILE A 322 -11.42 -17.61 10.86
C ILE A 322 -12.79 -18.23 11.20
N LYS A 323 -13.06 -19.45 10.70
CA LYS A 323 -14.29 -20.19 11.03
C LYS A 323 -14.42 -20.45 12.53
N ASP A 324 -13.33 -20.94 13.13
CA ASP A 324 -13.32 -21.30 14.56
C ASP A 324 -13.46 -20.05 15.46
N ARG A 325 -12.85 -18.91 15.09
CA ARG A 325 -12.84 -17.71 15.92
C ARG A 325 -14.06 -16.83 15.75
N TYR A 326 -14.48 -16.59 14.49
CA TYR A 326 -15.52 -15.61 14.17
C TYR A 326 -16.85 -16.24 13.76
N GLY A 327 -16.89 -17.58 13.58
CA GLY A 327 -18.12 -18.29 13.23
C GLY A 327 -18.67 -17.99 11.84
N ILE A 328 -17.82 -17.42 10.94
CA ILE A 328 -18.18 -17.05 9.58
C ILE A 328 -17.41 -17.90 8.58
N GLU A 329 -18.06 -18.24 7.46
CA GLU A 329 -17.42 -18.86 6.30
C GLU A 329 -16.77 -17.78 5.45
N PRO A 330 -15.41 -17.68 5.40
CA PRO A 330 -14.78 -16.66 4.60
C PRO A 330 -14.88 -16.99 3.12
N LYS A 331 -14.87 -15.95 2.27
CA LYS A 331 -14.88 -16.08 0.82
C LYS A 331 -13.50 -15.78 0.28
N ILE A 332 -12.89 -16.72 -0.45
CA ILE A 332 -11.70 -16.44 -1.24
C ILE A 332 -12.15 -15.66 -2.47
N PHE A 333 -11.73 -14.42 -2.59
CA PHE A 333 -12.11 -13.53 -3.69
C PHE A 333 -10.89 -13.11 -4.49
N ASP A 334 -10.67 -13.78 -5.61
CA ASP A 334 -9.68 -13.47 -6.66
C ASP A 334 -8.33 -12.98 -6.07
N PRO A 335 -7.70 -13.77 -5.20
CA PRO A 335 -6.70 -13.28 -4.25
C PRO A 335 -5.40 -12.76 -4.88
N ASP A 336 -5.18 -13.04 -6.16
CA ASP A 336 -4.00 -12.60 -6.89
C ASP A 336 -4.29 -11.40 -7.82
N GLU A 337 -5.56 -11.06 -8.09
CA GLU A 337 -5.93 -10.09 -9.13
C GLU A 337 -6.94 -9.02 -8.67
N ALA A 338 -7.68 -9.28 -7.57
CA ALA A 338 -8.72 -8.38 -7.08
C ALA A 338 -8.20 -6.95 -6.88
N VAL A 339 -6.97 -6.82 -6.39
CA VAL A 339 -6.33 -5.54 -6.06
C VAL A 339 -6.04 -4.74 -7.33
N SER A 340 -5.39 -5.33 -8.35
CA SER A 340 -5.10 -4.63 -9.61
C SER A 340 -6.37 -4.28 -10.38
N LYS A 341 -7.38 -5.17 -10.37
CA LYS A 341 -8.69 -4.93 -10.97
C LYS A 341 -9.41 -3.76 -10.30
N GLY A 342 -9.38 -3.71 -8.97
CA GLY A 342 -9.95 -2.60 -8.21
C GLY A 342 -9.22 -1.28 -8.44
N ALA A 343 -7.90 -1.31 -8.57
CA ALA A 343 -7.11 -0.14 -8.94
C ALA A 343 -7.45 0.38 -10.35
N ALA A 344 -7.65 -0.53 -11.33
CA ALA A 344 -8.11 -0.16 -12.67
C ALA A 344 -9.51 0.45 -12.65
N LEU A 345 -10.41 -0.08 -11.83
CA LEU A 345 -11.75 0.48 -11.63
C LEU A 345 -11.68 1.89 -11.02
N TYR A 346 -10.82 2.09 -10.04
CA TYR A 346 -10.61 3.41 -9.45
C TYR A 346 -10.06 4.40 -10.47
N GLY A 347 -9.04 4.01 -11.24
CA GLY A 347 -8.49 4.82 -12.32
C GLY A 347 -9.54 5.18 -13.37
N TRP A 348 -10.34 4.22 -13.79
CA TRP A 348 -11.47 4.46 -14.72
C TRP A 348 -12.48 5.45 -14.15
N LYS A 349 -12.84 5.32 -12.86
CA LYS A 349 -13.73 6.27 -12.18
C LYS A 349 -13.15 7.69 -12.20
N LEU A 350 -11.86 7.87 -11.89
CA LEU A 350 -11.19 9.16 -11.93
C LEU A 350 -11.33 9.78 -13.33
N SER A 351 -11.03 9.03 -14.38
CA SER A 351 -11.09 9.48 -15.76
C SER A 351 -12.51 9.85 -16.21
N VAL A 352 -13.53 9.05 -15.82
CA VAL A 352 -14.95 9.32 -16.13
C VAL A 352 -15.45 10.55 -15.37
N ASN A 353 -15.08 10.69 -14.09
CA ASN A 353 -15.46 11.85 -13.29
C ASN A 353 -14.85 13.15 -13.82
N ASP A 354 -13.58 13.12 -14.22
CA ASP A 354 -12.92 14.29 -14.82
C ASP A 354 -13.65 14.73 -16.08
N GLU A 355 -14.03 13.79 -16.96
CA GLU A 355 -14.77 14.10 -18.17
C GLU A 355 -16.17 14.63 -17.83
N LEU A 356 -16.87 14.05 -16.85
CA LEU A 356 -18.18 14.50 -16.39
C LEU A 356 -18.11 15.95 -15.84
N ILE A 357 -17.13 16.23 -14.98
CA ILE A 357 -16.89 17.56 -14.43
C ILE A 357 -16.63 18.57 -15.55
N ASN A 358 -15.78 18.22 -16.52
CA ASN A 358 -15.50 19.07 -17.68
C ASN A 358 -16.74 19.39 -18.50
N ARG A 359 -17.63 18.40 -18.75
CA ARG A 359 -18.90 18.61 -19.46
C ARG A 359 -19.84 19.52 -18.71
N ILE A 360 -19.99 19.32 -17.41
CA ILE A 360 -20.81 20.17 -16.54
C ILE A 360 -20.22 21.59 -16.49
N SER A 361 -18.89 21.72 -16.40
CA SER A 361 -18.19 23.00 -16.42
C SER A 361 -18.48 23.79 -17.70
N MET A 362 -18.41 23.13 -18.87
CA MET A 362 -18.74 23.73 -20.16
C MET A 362 -20.22 24.16 -20.26
N GLU A 363 -21.14 23.38 -19.70
CA GLU A 363 -22.57 23.67 -19.75
C GLU A 363 -22.99 24.78 -18.78
N THR A 364 -22.40 24.80 -17.58
CA THR A 364 -22.74 25.77 -16.52
C THR A 364 -21.90 27.05 -16.55
N GLY A 365 -20.77 27.05 -17.25
CA GLY A 365 -19.78 28.14 -17.25
C GLY A 365 -19.03 28.27 -15.92
N GLN A 366 -19.10 27.28 -15.03
CA GLN A 366 -18.35 27.24 -13.77
C GLN A 366 -16.96 26.63 -13.98
N THR A 367 -16.01 26.89 -13.08
CA THR A 367 -14.71 26.21 -13.12
C THR A 367 -14.85 24.74 -12.68
N PRO A 368 -13.97 23.82 -13.13
CA PRO A 368 -14.01 22.41 -12.70
C PRO A 368 -14.00 22.24 -11.18
N GLU A 369 -13.25 23.06 -10.44
CA GLU A 369 -13.18 23.02 -8.97
C GLU A 369 -14.53 23.36 -8.34
N ASN A 370 -15.21 24.41 -8.84
CA ASN A 370 -16.53 24.79 -8.37
C ASN A 370 -17.58 23.74 -8.69
N VAL A 371 -17.47 23.10 -9.87
CA VAL A 371 -18.36 22.00 -10.26
C VAL A 371 -18.18 20.81 -9.33
N LYS A 372 -16.94 20.39 -9.03
CA LYS A 372 -16.65 19.30 -8.09
C LYS A 372 -17.29 19.57 -6.73
N GLN A 373 -17.05 20.75 -6.16
CA GLN A 373 -17.64 21.14 -4.87
C GLN A 373 -19.19 21.15 -4.92
N ASN A 374 -19.78 21.68 -5.98
CA ASN A 374 -21.22 21.78 -6.11
C ASN A 374 -21.90 20.42 -6.37
N ILE A 375 -21.21 19.44 -6.97
CA ILE A 375 -21.68 18.05 -7.07
C ILE A 375 -21.72 17.42 -5.68
N ASP A 376 -20.65 17.55 -4.90
CA ASP A 376 -20.53 17.01 -3.54
C ASP A 376 -21.60 17.58 -2.60
N GLU A 377 -21.97 18.85 -2.80
CA GLU A 377 -23.00 19.55 -2.03
C GLU A 377 -24.42 19.39 -2.61
N ASN A 378 -24.61 18.55 -3.65
CA ASN A 378 -25.89 18.38 -4.37
C ASN A 378 -26.53 19.71 -4.87
N LYS A 379 -25.69 20.66 -5.28
CA LYS A 379 -26.14 21.99 -5.75
C LYS A 379 -26.28 22.10 -7.27
N ILE A 380 -25.91 21.07 -8.03
CA ILE A 380 -26.09 21.02 -9.49
C ILE A 380 -27.41 20.32 -9.80
N GLU A 381 -28.18 20.91 -10.72
CA GLU A 381 -29.46 20.32 -11.15
C GLU A 381 -29.25 18.92 -11.75
N GLU A 382 -30.03 17.95 -11.32
CA GLU A 382 -29.93 16.55 -11.74
C GLU A 382 -30.00 16.37 -13.25
N ASN A 383 -30.80 17.21 -13.95
CA ASN A 383 -30.92 17.19 -15.39
C ASN A 383 -29.62 17.54 -16.13
N ILE A 384 -28.78 18.43 -15.56
CA ILE A 384 -27.47 18.81 -16.09
C ILE A 384 -26.50 17.63 -15.92
N VAL A 385 -26.46 17.03 -14.74
CA VAL A 385 -25.63 15.84 -14.47
C VAL A 385 -26.03 14.67 -15.38
N GLU A 386 -27.33 14.43 -15.53
CA GLU A 386 -27.82 13.34 -16.38
C GLU A 386 -27.51 13.56 -17.86
N LYS A 387 -27.62 14.79 -18.36
CA LYS A 387 -27.27 15.15 -19.72
C LYS A 387 -25.77 14.99 -19.98
N ALA A 388 -24.93 15.47 -19.06
CA ALA A 388 -23.48 15.31 -19.14
C ALA A 388 -23.08 13.82 -19.11
N ALA A 389 -23.66 13.02 -18.21
CA ALA A 389 -23.41 11.58 -18.13
C ALA A 389 -23.79 10.85 -19.43
N LYS A 390 -24.90 11.26 -20.08
CA LYS A 390 -25.29 10.70 -21.37
C LYS A 390 -24.31 11.06 -22.48
N GLN A 391 -23.82 12.29 -22.51
CA GLN A 391 -22.79 12.70 -23.47
C GLN A 391 -21.48 11.92 -23.27
N VAL A 392 -21.04 11.76 -22.02
CA VAL A 392 -19.85 10.93 -21.71
C VAL A 392 -20.06 9.50 -22.18
N ALA A 393 -21.24 8.91 -21.94
CA ALA A 393 -21.57 7.55 -22.40
C ALA A 393 -21.52 7.44 -23.94
N ASP A 394 -22.12 8.40 -24.65
CA ASP A 394 -22.17 8.43 -26.11
C ASP A 394 -20.75 8.58 -26.73
N ASP A 395 -19.89 9.42 -26.13
CA ASP A 395 -18.55 9.69 -26.63
C ASP A 395 -17.53 8.58 -26.30
N THR A 396 -17.73 7.88 -25.18
CA THR A 396 -16.79 6.85 -24.70
C THR A 396 -17.17 5.43 -25.10
N GLY A 397 -18.44 5.21 -25.50
CA GLY A 397 -19.00 3.90 -25.76
C GLY A 397 -19.42 3.12 -24.49
N TYR A 398 -19.18 3.66 -23.30
CA TYR A 398 -19.68 3.05 -22.05
C TYR A 398 -21.20 3.18 -21.94
N THR A 399 -21.82 2.26 -21.19
CA THR A 399 -23.25 2.37 -20.90
C THR A 399 -23.53 3.54 -19.95
N LEU A 400 -24.68 4.19 -20.05
CA LEU A 400 -25.08 5.26 -19.14
C LEU A 400 -25.10 4.79 -17.67
N SER A 401 -25.47 3.53 -17.43
CA SER A 401 -25.43 2.94 -16.08
C SER A 401 -24.00 2.83 -15.55
N ALA A 402 -23.04 2.46 -16.39
CA ALA A 402 -21.63 2.41 -16.01
C ALA A 402 -21.09 3.81 -15.68
N VAL A 403 -21.38 4.82 -16.51
CA VAL A 403 -21.00 6.22 -16.23
C VAL A 403 -21.63 6.73 -14.93
N LYS A 404 -22.90 6.40 -14.65
CA LYS A 404 -23.55 6.75 -13.37
C LYS A 404 -22.91 5.99 -12.19
N ALA A 405 -22.53 4.73 -12.36
CA ALA A 405 -21.86 3.93 -11.34
C ALA A 405 -20.42 4.43 -11.03
N SER A 406 -19.80 5.23 -11.91
CA SER A 406 -18.50 5.85 -11.59
C SER A 406 -18.59 6.87 -10.45
N ASN A 407 -19.77 7.38 -10.11
CA ASN A 407 -20.00 8.34 -9.02
C ASN A 407 -20.01 7.70 -7.61
N VAL A 408 -19.83 6.38 -7.46
CA VAL A 408 -19.71 5.75 -6.14
C VAL A 408 -18.56 6.41 -5.37
N ARG A 409 -18.85 7.02 -4.23
CA ARG A 409 -17.84 7.72 -3.42
C ARG A 409 -16.96 6.72 -2.70
N VAL A 410 -15.65 6.88 -2.81
CA VAL A 410 -14.66 6.12 -2.04
C VAL A 410 -14.17 6.99 -0.88
N VAL A 411 -14.38 6.53 0.35
CA VAL A 411 -13.95 7.23 1.56
C VAL A 411 -12.91 6.37 2.26
N ASN A 412 -11.69 6.84 2.32
CA ASN A 412 -10.59 6.19 3.01
C ASN A 412 -10.40 6.75 4.43
N VAL A 413 -9.62 6.05 5.23
CA VAL A 413 -9.14 6.50 6.54
C VAL A 413 -7.63 6.44 6.60
N VAL A 414 -7.03 7.23 7.48
CA VAL A 414 -5.60 7.13 7.76
C VAL A 414 -5.28 5.95 8.67
N SER A 415 -4.16 5.29 8.41
CA SER A 415 -3.70 4.13 9.18
C SER A 415 -2.88 4.49 10.41
N LYS A 416 -2.43 5.75 10.49
CA LYS A 416 -1.60 6.27 11.59
C LYS A 416 -2.16 7.58 12.12
N SER A 417 -1.82 7.93 13.35
CA SER A 417 -2.05 9.26 13.92
C SER A 417 -0.93 10.20 13.51
N PHE A 418 -1.25 11.49 13.40
CA PHE A 418 -0.29 12.55 13.06
C PHE A 418 -0.37 13.66 14.10
N GLY A 419 0.78 13.99 14.66
CA GLY A 419 0.90 14.96 15.72
C GLY A 419 2.14 15.84 15.65
N VAL A 420 2.24 16.72 16.63
CA VAL A 420 3.41 17.58 16.85
C VAL A 420 4.02 17.31 18.20
N VAL A 421 5.34 17.48 18.29
CA VAL A 421 6.03 17.48 19.59
C VAL A 421 5.73 18.78 20.31
N THR A 422 5.27 18.67 21.55
CA THR A 422 4.94 19.81 22.43
C THR A 422 5.31 19.47 23.88
N TYR A 423 5.12 20.42 24.79
CA TYR A 423 5.37 20.21 26.23
C TYR A 423 4.04 20.04 26.97
N ASN A 424 3.98 19.06 27.87
CA ASN A 424 2.86 18.92 28.80
C ASN A 424 2.99 19.91 29.97
N ASN A 425 1.99 19.91 30.87
CA ASN A 425 1.96 20.81 32.04
C ASN A 425 3.14 20.58 33.03
N GLU A 426 3.86 19.48 32.92
CA GLU A 426 5.02 19.13 33.75
C GLU A 426 6.33 19.52 33.09
N GLY A 427 6.29 20.09 31.88
CA GLY A 427 7.47 20.46 31.10
C GLY A 427 8.17 19.28 30.41
N LYS A 428 7.51 18.11 30.28
CA LYS A 428 8.00 16.94 29.54
C LYS A 428 7.54 17.04 28.09
N GLU A 429 8.44 16.72 27.14
CA GLU A 429 8.06 16.57 25.74
C GLU A 429 7.09 15.39 25.56
N VAL A 430 6.01 15.64 24.83
CA VAL A 430 4.98 14.68 24.45
C VAL A 430 4.56 14.92 23.00
N ILE A 431 3.92 13.94 22.39
CA ILE A 431 3.28 14.08 21.09
C ILE A 431 1.81 14.44 21.34
N TYR A 432 1.34 15.52 20.68
CA TYR A 432 -0.08 15.86 20.61
C TYR A 432 -0.59 15.57 19.21
N ASN A 433 -1.45 14.57 19.07
CA ASN A 433 -2.02 14.14 17.81
C ASN A 433 -3.16 15.05 17.35
N LEU A 434 -3.00 15.71 16.21
CA LEU A 434 -4.04 16.53 15.58
C LEU A 434 -5.00 15.64 14.79
N ILE A 435 -4.47 14.68 14.05
CA ILE A 435 -5.26 13.72 13.27
C ILE A 435 -5.05 12.34 13.90
N LEU A 436 -6.12 11.69 14.31
CA LEU A 436 -6.05 10.36 14.91
C LEU A 436 -6.17 9.27 13.85
N LYS A 437 -5.55 8.12 14.12
CA LYS A 437 -5.71 6.87 13.36
C LYS A 437 -7.19 6.60 13.09
N ASN A 438 -7.49 6.11 11.91
CA ASN A 438 -8.85 5.85 11.42
C ASN A 438 -9.72 7.11 11.24
N SER A 439 -9.15 8.33 11.21
CA SER A 439 -9.86 9.52 10.73
C SER A 439 -10.10 9.43 9.23
N GLU A 440 -11.30 9.85 8.78
CA GLU A 440 -11.64 9.90 7.35
C GLU A 440 -10.77 10.91 6.62
N VAL A 441 -10.41 10.64 5.36
CA VAL A 441 -9.73 11.58 4.48
C VAL A 441 -10.63 11.96 3.30
N PRO A 442 -10.55 13.21 2.81
CA PRO A 442 -9.65 14.29 3.25
C PRO A 442 -10.03 14.82 4.63
N ALA A 443 -9.02 15.29 5.39
CA ALA A 443 -9.18 15.80 6.76
C ALA A 443 -8.40 17.09 6.96
N GLU A 444 -8.96 17.99 7.77
CA GLU A 444 -8.30 19.23 8.17
C GLU A 444 -8.56 19.50 9.64
N PHE A 445 -7.51 19.64 10.43
CA PHE A 445 -7.59 19.91 11.86
C PHE A 445 -6.64 21.03 12.24
N THR A 446 -7.14 21.96 13.05
CA THR A 446 -6.35 23.06 13.61
C THR A 446 -6.36 22.98 15.13
N GLU A 447 -5.19 23.10 15.74
CA GLU A 447 -5.03 23.17 17.19
C GLU A 447 -4.16 24.37 17.56
N ARG A 448 -4.47 24.97 18.72
CA ARG A 448 -3.78 26.15 19.22
C ARG A 448 -2.76 25.77 20.28
N PHE A 449 -1.51 26.15 20.03
CA PHE A 449 -0.37 26.01 20.94
C PHE A 449 0.10 27.40 21.43
N GLY A 450 1.03 27.41 22.38
CA GLY A 450 1.66 28.64 22.87
C GLY A 450 3.18 28.58 22.71
N THR A 451 3.82 29.75 22.55
CA THR A 451 5.27 29.87 22.66
C THR A 451 5.74 29.45 24.04
N HIS A 452 6.91 28.81 24.12
CA HIS A 452 7.46 28.32 25.41
C HIS A 452 8.09 29.44 26.20
N GLU A 453 8.79 30.36 25.55
CA GLU A 453 9.58 31.41 26.16
C GLU A 453 9.16 32.80 25.70
N GLU A 454 9.48 33.83 26.53
CA GLU A 454 9.37 35.24 26.14
C GLU A 454 10.46 35.59 25.09
N ASN A 455 10.09 36.36 24.06
CA ASN A 455 10.97 36.75 22.96
C ASN A 455 11.57 35.59 22.18
N GLN A 456 10.84 34.50 22.03
CA GLN A 456 11.22 33.39 21.20
C GLN A 456 11.27 33.79 19.72
N ASP A 457 12.39 33.54 19.03
CA ASP A 457 12.60 34.00 17.63
C ASP A 457 11.91 33.11 16.60
N ASN A 458 11.74 31.82 16.92
CA ASN A 458 11.13 30.83 16.04
C ASN A 458 10.45 29.70 16.81
N VAL A 459 9.62 28.92 16.12
CA VAL A 459 9.11 27.62 16.60
C VAL A 459 9.44 26.56 15.58
N LEU A 460 10.13 25.53 16.04
CA LEU A 460 10.35 24.32 15.24
C LEU A 460 9.17 23.37 15.45
N ILE A 461 8.32 23.27 14.45
CA ILE A 461 7.18 22.33 14.42
C ILE A 461 7.73 20.98 13.98
N ARG A 462 7.99 20.07 14.93
CA ARG A 462 8.40 18.69 14.70
C ARG A 462 7.17 17.84 14.49
N VAL A 463 7.07 17.17 13.35
CA VAL A 463 5.90 16.40 12.93
C VAL A 463 6.19 14.92 13.10
N VAL A 464 5.25 14.23 13.72
CA VAL A 464 5.40 12.82 14.12
C VAL A 464 4.22 12.01 13.63
N GLU A 465 4.47 10.78 13.19
CA GLU A 465 3.44 9.75 12.99
C GLU A 465 3.57 8.67 14.07
N ASP A 466 2.45 8.08 14.47
CA ASP A 466 2.39 6.96 15.42
C ASP A 466 1.21 6.01 15.12
N GLU A 467 1.20 4.86 15.81
CA GLU A 467 0.21 3.80 15.63
C GLU A 467 -0.90 3.81 16.68
N LEU A 468 -0.77 4.69 17.67
CA LEU A 468 -1.75 4.79 18.77
C LEU A 468 -2.93 5.68 18.36
N ASN A 469 -4.07 5.49 19.02
CA ASN A 469 -5.29 6.27 18.76
C ASN A 469 -5.60 7.20 19.94
N ASP A 470 -4.55 7.71 20.58
CA ASP A 470 -4.65 8.61 21.72
C ASP A 470 -4.23 10.04 21.36
N ARG A 471 -4.90 11.03 21.95
CA ARG A 471 -4.64 12.45 21.65
C ARG A 471 -3.26 12.91 22.15
N VAL A 472 -2.79 12.39 23.27
CA VAL A 472 -1.48 12.71 23.86
C VAL A 472 -0.76 11.41 24.20
N ILE A 473 0.46 11.26 23.69
CA ILE A 473 1.29 10.07 23.90
C ILE A 473 2.72 10.47 24.25
N ASP A 474 3.48 9.53 24.80
CA ASP A 474 4.91 9.71 25.05
C ASP A 474 5.70 9.78 23.74
N LEU A 475 6.79 10.54 23.74
CA LEU A 475 7.64 10.76 22.56
C LEU A 475 8.21 9.44 21.97
N ASP A 476 8.46 8.45 22.83
CA ASP A 476 9.05 7.16 22.45
C ASP A 476 8.17 6.31 21.50
N TYR A 477 6.88 6.64 21.39
CA TYR A 477 5.92 5.93 20.51
C TYR A 477 5.81 6.51 19.10
N GLY A 478 6.43 7.67 18.84
CA GLY A 478 6.31 8.35 17.57
C GLY A 478 7.58 8.30 16.73
N LYS A 479 7.38 8.28 15.40
CA LYS A 479 8.44 8.44 14.40
C LYS A 479 8.35 9.85 13.81
N GLU A 480 9.42 10.63 13.94
CA GLU A 480 9.49 11.95 13.30
C GLU A 480 9.54 11.78 11.77
N ILE A 481 8.63 12.46 11.07
CA ILE A 481 8.49 12.39 9.61
C ILE A 481 8.87 13.69 8.91
N GLY A 482 9.11 14.76 9.69
CA GLY A 482 9.55 16.04 9.16
C GLY A 482 9.49 17.15 10.19
N GLN A 483 10.01 18.30 9.80
CA GLN A 483 9.99 19.50 10.65
C GLN A 483 9.80 20.77 9.81
N VAL A 484 9.21 21.79 10.42
CA VAL A 484 8.96 23.09 9.81
C VAL A 484 9.32 24.19 10.79
N GLU A 485 10.03 25.21 10.34
CA GLU A 485 10.41 26.36 11.16
C GLU A 485 9.48 27.54 10.88
N LEU A 486 8.77 28.00 11.90
CA LEU A 486 7.96 29.24 11.88
C LEU A 486 8.72 30.37 12.56
N MET A 487 9.10 31.40 11.80
CA MET A 487 9.73 32.62 12.32
C MET A 487 8.70 33.48 13.06
N LEU A 488 9.02 33.87 14.27
CA LEU A 488 8.14 34.65 15.13
C LEU A 488 8.47 36.16 15.07
N PRO A 489 7.48 37.04 15.40
CA PRO A 489 7.72 38.46 15.64
C PRO A 489 8.61 38.69 16.88
N GLU A 490 9.34 39.78 16.89
CA GLU A 490 10.11 40.23 18.07
C GLU A 490 9.15 40.66 19.24
N ASN A 491 9.62 40.46 20.46
CA ASN A 491 8.92 40.90 21.69
C ASN A 491 7.57 40.19 21.98
N LEU A 492 7.41 38.94 21.51
CA LEU A 492 6.26 38.13 21.90
C LEU A 492 6.40 37.67 23.36
N PRO A 493 5.33 37.78 24.18
CA PRO A 493 5.31 37.18 25.51
C PRO A 493 5.27 35.64 25.41
N ALA A 494 5.71 34.96 26.46
CA ALA A 494 5.51 33.52 26.59
C ALA A 494 4.02 33.16 26.48
N ASN A 495 3.71 31.99 25.96
CA ASN A 495 2.34 31.53 25.64
C ASN A 495 1.63 32.35 24.55
N SER A 496 2.36 33.04 23.68
CA SER A 496 1.76 33.68 22.50
C SER A 496 1.15 32.61 21.58
N PRO A 497 -0.09 32.83 21.10
CA PRO A 497 -0.84 31.78 20.39
C PRO A 497 -0.27 31.49 18.99
N ILE A 498 -0.09 30.20 18.72
CA ILE A 498 0.30 29.67 17.42
C ILE A 498 -0.75 28.63 17.02
N ASP A 499 -1.38 28.84 15.89
CA ASP A 499 -2.33 27.91 15.30
C ASP A 499 -1.60 26.98 14.33
N ILE A 500 -1.65 25.66 14.58
CA ILE A 500 -1.07 24.64 13.71
C ILE A 500 -2.21 23.89 13.06
N THR A 501 -2.22 23.87 11.72
CA THR A 501 -3.21 23.17 10.91
C THR A 501 -2.55 22.02 10.18
N PHE A 502 -3.12 20.84 10.31
CA PHE A 502 -2.80 19.65 9.51
C PHE A 502 -3.91 19.42 8.51
N LYS A 503 -3.56 19.30 7.24
CA LYS A 503 -4.48 18.99 6.15
C LYS A 503 -3.99 17.77 5.39
N LEU A 504 -4.79 16.71 5.40
CA LEU A 504 -4.58 15.49 4.61
C LEU A 504 -5.51 15.48 3.41
N ASN A 505 -4.95 15.21 2.24
CA ASN A 505 -5.75 15.00 1.03
C ASN A 505 -6.26 13.53 0.92
N GLU A 506 -7.01 13.23 -0.13
CA GLU A 506 -7.57 11.89 -0.41
C GLU A 506 -6.47 10.81 -0.57
N GLU A 507 -5.25 11.19 -0.98
CA GLU A 507 -4.09 10.31 -1.17
C GLU A 507 -3.30 10.10 0.14
N GLY A 508 -3.64 10.82 1.23
CA GLY A 508 -2.93 10.78 2.50
C GLY A 508 -1.70 11.69 2.56
N ARG A 509 -1.54 12.64 1.63
CA ARG A 509 -0.46 13.64 1.67
C ARG A 509 -0.77 14.70 2.70
N LEU A 510 0.19 14.96 3.59
CA LEU A 510 0.07 15.91 4.70
C LEU A 510 0.64 17.29 4.34
N GLU A 511 -0.20 18.31 4.38
CA GLU A 511 0.20 19.73 4.39
C GLU A 511 0.10 20.27 5.83
N ILE A 512 1.09 21.09 6.20
CA ILE A 512 1.15 21.75 7.49
C ILE A 512 1.18 23.25 7.30
N THR A 513 0.35 23.94 8.06
CA THR A 513 0.34 25.39 8.15
C THR A 513 0.53 25.79 9.61
N GLY A 514 1.55 26.59 9.90
CA GLY A 514 1.74 27.24 11.20
C GLY A 514 1.48 28.73 11.06
N VAL A 515 0.62 29.28 11.91
CA VAL A 515 0.27 30.73 11.92
C VAL A 515 0.47 31.30 13.31
N GLU A 516 1.35 32.29 13.41
CA GLU A 516 1.43 33.15 14.60
C GLU A 516 0.22 34.10 14.58
N ALA A 517 -0.60 34.08 15.64
CA ALA A 517 -1.92 34.69 15.61
C ALA A 517 -1.95 36.22 15.83
N VAL A 518 -0.86 36.87 16.33
CA VAL A 518 -0.81 38.31 16.64
C VAL A 518 -0.52 39.12 15.37
N GLU A 519 0.60 38.86 14.70
CA GLU A 519 0.98 39.52 13.45
C GLU A 519 0.59 38.73 12.19
N LYS A 520 0.05 37.50 12.36
CA LYS A 520 -0.36 36.57 11.30
C LYS A 520 0.79 36.15 10.39
N ARG A 521 1.99 35.97 10.97
CA ARG A 521 3.08 35.31 10.23
C ARG A 521 2.72 33.86 9.99
N GLU A 522 2.92 33.42 8.78
CA GLU A 522 2.51 32.09 8.32
C GLU A 522 3.70 31.36 7.72
N VAL A 523 3.82 30.07 8.01
CA VAL A 523 4.60 29.11 7.25
C VAL A 523 3.66 28.03 6.74
N LYS A 524 3.79 27.68 5.47
CA LYS A 524 3.05 26.58 4.86
C LYS A 524 4.02 25.68 4.13
N THR A 525 3.94 24.39 4.42
CA THR A 525 4.71 23.38 3.68
C THR A 525 3.90 22.09 3.56
N ALA A 526 4.12 21.36 2.48
CA ALA A 526 3.83 19.93 2.48
C ALA A 526 4.96 19.24 3.24
N ILE A 527 4.67 18.14 3.95
CA ILE A 527 5.74 17.34 4.53
C ILE A 527 6.59 16.81 3.39
N ASP A 528 7.81 17.29 3.41
CA ASP A 528 8.85 16.81 2.52
C ASP A 528 9.56 15.66 3.25
N THR A 529 9.10 14.44 3.00
CA THR A 529 9.58 13.24 3.68
C THR A 529 11.08 13.06 3.46
N SER A 530 11.84 12.92 4.54
CA SER A 530 13.30 12.73 4.46
C SER A 530 13.71 11.36 3.92
N SER A 531 12.77 10.43 3.86
CA SER A 531 13.00 9.01 3.57
C SER A 531 12.95 8.61 2.10
N VAL A 532 12.70 9.56 1.18
CA VAL A 532 12.72 9.31 -0.26
C VAL A 532 13.80 10.14 -0.94
N ILE A 533 14.35 9.61 -2.03
CA ILE A 533 15.36 10.33 -2.82
C ILE A 533 14.80 11.60 -3.44
N LYS A 534 15.62 12.66 -3.53
CA LYS A 534 15.19 14.00 -3.97
C LYS A 534 16.21 14.73 -4.82
N GLY A 535 15.76 15.81 -5.43
CA GLY A 535 16.61 16.74 -6.13
C GLY A 535 17.50 16.05 -7.16
N LYS A 536 18.82 16.22 -7.04
CA LYS A 536 19.79 15.66 -7.98
C LYS A 536 19.80 14.13 -8.00
N GLU A 537 19.64 13.49 -6.86
CA GLU A 537 19.61 12.04 -6.73
C GLU A 537 18.37 11.43 -7.44
N LEU A 538 17.21 12.07 -7.31
CA LEU A 538 16.01 11.69 -8.04
C LEU A 538 16.17 11.81 -9.56
N GLU A 539 16.76 12.91 -10.04
CA GLU A 539 17.01 13.08 -11.47
C GLU A 539 18.01 12.03 -11.99
N GLU A 540 19.03 11.70 -11.21
CA GLU A 540 19.98 10.63 -11.53
C GLU A 540 19.28 9.25 -11.57
N ALA A 541 18.38 8.97 -10.62
CA ALA A 541 17.59 7.74 -10.59
C ALA A 541 16.66 7.62 -11.82
N LYS A 542 15.96 8.71 -12.18
CA LYS A 542 15.13 8.77 -13.40
C LYS A 542 15.95 8.53 -14.65
N GLU A 543 17.14 9.12 -14.73
CA GLU A 543 18.03 8.97 -15.87
C GLU A 543 18.62 7.55 -15.96
N ARG A 544 19.01 6.96 -14.81
CA ARG A 544 19.42 5.54 -14.73
C ARG A 544 18.28 4.62 -15.16
N SER A 545 17.11 4.77 -14.58
CA SER A 545 15.93 3.96 -14.92
C SER A 545 15.62 4.01 -16.41
N LYS A 546 15.69 5.20 -17.04
CA LYS A 546 15.42 5.37 -18.46
C LYS A 546 16.45 4.67 -19.38
N ASN A 547 17.73 4.64 -18.96
CA ASN A 547 18.83 4.12 -19.77
C ASN A 547 19.09 2.63 -19.58
N ILE A 548 18.65 2.02 -18.48
CA ILE A 548 18.75 0.59 -18.23
C ILE A 548 17.70 -0.15 -19.07
N GLU A 549 18.11 -1.22 -19.74
CA GLU A 549 17.18 -2.14 -20.38
C GLU A 549 16.54 -3.04 -19.32
N VAL A 550 15.20 -3.08 -19.31
CA VAL A 550 14.42 -3.94 -18.40
C VAL A 550 13.69 -4.98 -19.22
N SER A 551 13.93 -6.25 -18.93
CA SER A 551 13.35 -7.40 -19.63
C SER A 551 12.59 -8.35 -18.69
#